data_242c2759f8d6ba844900ecfb5355b6a3
#
_entry.id   242c2759f8d6ba844900ecfb5355b6a3
#
_cell.length_a   1.000
_cell.length_b   1.000
_cell.length_c   1.000
_cell.angle_alpha   90.00
_cell.angle_beta   90.00
_cell.angle_gamma   90.00
#
_symmetry.space_group_name_H-M   'P 1'
#
loop_
_entity.id
_entity.type
_entity.pdbx_description
1 polymer ?
#
loop_
_entity_poly.entity_id
_entity_poly.type
_entity_poly.pdbx_seq_one_letter_code
_entity_poly.pdbx_strand_id
1 'polypeptide(L)'
;MKTTFRRLQCGILAVAWLLAGCNSDVFIDRFLSAEPSVSLSETEKEVTVCFEADNWDILGVESLREGVAVSATDLEGKNSKYLPFEEGETGIVYCKNAFLDFRVEKRNGSELHFISGENLYDQPFETFVRVGNRYEEKVIRVSFSPTRKYQIDSVSYCLLY
;
A
#
# COMPACT_ATOMS: atom_id res chain seq x y z
N MET A 1 25.21 42.00 -47.48
CA MET A 1 25.11 41.96 -45.98
C MET A 1 23.77 41.52 -45.44
N LYS A 2 22.66 41.47 -46.15
CA LYS A 2 21.34 41.07 -45.65
C LYS A 2 21.11 39.52 -45.52
N THR A 3 21.83 38.73 -46.28
CA THR A 3 21.65 37.25 -46.31
C THR A 3 22.34 36.50 -45.18
N THR A 4 23.44 37.02 -44.66
CA THR A 4 24.17 36.41 -43.52
C THR A 4 23.41 36.57 -42.20
N PHE A 5 22.70 37.66 -42.01
CA PHE A 5 21.93 37.94 -40.81
C PHE A 5 20.69 37.01 -40.69
N ARG A 6 20.04 36.68 -41.82
CA ARG A 6 18.89 35.73 -41.82
C ARG A 6 19.28 34.30 -41.47
N ARG A 7 20.49 33.87 -41.94
CA ARG A 7 20.97 32.52 -41.62
C ARG A 7 21.37 32.37 -40.13
N LEU A 8 21.87 33.46 -39.53
CA LEU A 8 22.20 33.47 -38.10
C LEU A 8 20.95 33.42 -37.22
N GLN A 9 19.87 34.13 -37.61
CA GLN A 9 18.60 34.08 -36.85
C GLN A 9 17.91 32.71 -36.93
N CYS A 10 17.95 32.01 -38.05
CA CYS A 10 17.42 30.65 -38.14
C CYS A 10 18.23 29.65 -37.32
N GLY A 11 19.54 29.80 -37.20
CA GLY A 11 20.39 28.95 -36.37
C GLY A 11 20.12 29.11 -34.89
N ILE A 12 19.93 30.35 -34.43
CA ILE A 12 19.65 30.64 -33.01
C ILE A 12 18.25 30.11 -32.60
N LEU A 13 17.25 30.25 -33.49
CA LEU A 13 15.92 29.69 -33.25
C LEU A 13 15.92 28.16 -33.19
N ALA A 14 16.66 27.48 -34.07
CA ALA A 14 16.77 26.03 -34.07
C ALA A 14 17.46 25.50 -32.80
N VAL A 15 18.51 26.19 -32.30
CA VAL A 15 19.18 25.81 -31.03
C VAL A 15 18.27 26.07 -29.84
N ALA A 16 17.48 27.15 -29.85
CA ALA A 16 16.50 27.41 -28.76
C ALA A 16 15.41 26.33 -28.68
N TRP A 17 14.97 25.80 -29.82
CA TRP A 17 14.02 24.68 -29.86
C TRP A 17 14.62 23.35 -29.35
N LEU A 18 15.91 23.12 -29.59
CA LEU A 18 16.60 21.92 -29.09
C LEU A 18 16.83 21.98 -27.57
N LEU A 19 16.98 23.17 -26.99
CA LEU A 19 17.14 23.37 -25.56
C LEU A 19 15.79 23.34 -24.82
N ALA A 20 14.68 23.68 -25.47
CA ALA A 20 13.34 23.58 -24.90
C ALA A 20 12.80 22.12 -24.83
N GLY A 21 13.42 21.21 -25.61
CA GLY A 21 13.00 19.81 -25.65
C GLY A 21 13.63 18.88 -24.59
N CYS A 22 14.50 19.40 -23.71
CA CYS A 22 15.21 18.59 -22.72
C CYS A 22 14.80 18.85 -21.28
N ASN A 23 13.71 19.56 -21.03
CA ASN A 23 13.20 19.76 -19.68
C ASN A 23 11.78 19.20 -19.56
N SER A 24 11.60 17.93 -19.88
CA SER A 24 10.56 17.17 -19.21
C SER A 24 11.14 16.77 -17.84
N ASP A 25 11.27 17.73 -16.93
CA ASP A 25 11.26 17.40 -15.53
C ASP A 25 9.95 16.65 -15.32
N VAL A 26 10.05 15.33 -15.24
CA VAL A 26 8.95 14.50 -14.78
C VAL A 26 8.84 14.86 -13.32
N PHE A 27 8.01 15.85 -12.99
CA PHE A 27 7.61 16.10 -11.63
C PHE A 27 6.83 14.86 -11.19
N ILE A 28 7.52 13.97 -10.50
CA ILE A 28 6.89 12.84 -9.84
C ILE A 28 6.30 13.44 -8.58
N ASP A 29 4.99 13.60 -8.57
CA ASP A 29 4.28 14.03 -7.38
C ASP A 29 4.56 13.01 -6.27
N ARG A 30 5.05 13.51 -5.14
CA ARG A 30 5.24 12.67 -3.95
C ARG A 30 3.88 12.16 -3.51
N PHE A 31 3.73 10.85 -3.48
CA PHE A 31 2.48 10.24 -3.03
C PHE A 31 2.41 10.11 -1.51
N LEU A 32 3.56 10.15 -0.81
CA LEU A 32 3.63 10.02 0.64
C LEU A 32 4.86 10.77 1.17
N SER A 33 4.65 11.80 2.01
CA SER A 33 5.73 12.66 2.52
C SER A 33 6.59 12.00 3.59
N ALA A 34 6.04 11.03 4.35
CA ALA A 34 6.72 10.27 5.38
C ALA A 34 6.31 8.81 5.35
N GLU A 35 7.14 7.94 5.93
CA GLU A 35 6.78 6.53 6.13
C GLU A 35 5.92 6.41 7.39
N PRO A 36 4.61 6.13 7.28
CA PRO A 36 3.73 6.05 8.42
C PRO A 36 3.91 4.72 9.15
N SER A 37 3.55 4.73 10.43
CA SER A 37 3.41 3.53 11.24
C SER A 37 1.94 3.35 11.60
N VAL A 38 1.41 2.18 11.34
CA VAL A 38 0.02 1.80 11.60
C VAL A 38 -0.02 0.85 12.78
N SER A 39 -0.88 1.14 13.76
CA SER A 39 -1.11 0.27 14.90
C SER A 39 -2.57 -0.14 14.95
N LEU A 40 -2.83 -1.44 14.82
CA LEU A 40 -4.16 -2.03 14.93
C LEU A 40 -4.34 -2.72 16.26
N SER A 41 -5.55 -2.70 16.78
CA SER A 41 -5.92 -3.33 18.05
C SER A 41 -7.36 -3.83 18.02
N GLU A 42 -7.78 -4.46 19.10
CA GLU A 42 -9.18 -4.91 19.24
C GLU A 42 -10.19 -3.74 19.24
N THR A 43 -9.76 -2.56 19.71
CA THR A 43 -10.58 -1.34 19.77
C THR A 43 -10.41 -0.47 18.54
N GLU A 44 -9.29 -0.54 17.85
CA GLU A 44 -8.97 0.20 16.63
C GLU A 44 -8.72 -0.79 15.50
N LYS A 45 -9.80 -1.25 14.91
CA LYS A 45 -9.79 -2.32 13.89
C LYS A 45 -9.51 -1.83 12.49
N GLU A 46 -9.65 -0.55 12.22
CA GLU A 46 -9.40 0.05 10.91
C GLU A 46 -8.59 1.33 11.08
N VAL A 47 -7.51 1.44 10.32
CA VAL A 47 -6.69 2.65 10.22
C VAL A 47 -6.52 2.98 8.75
N THR A 48 -6.69 4.25 8.41
CA THR A 48 -6.54 4.74 7.04
C THR A 48 -5.28 5.59 6.93
N VAL A 49 -4.46 5.30 5.94
CA VAL A 49 -3.34 6.14 5.52
C VAL A 49 -3.77 6.91 4.28
N CYS A 50 -3.68 8.25 4.37
CA CYS A 50 -4.00 9.15 3.26
C CYS A 50 -2.74 9.45 2.46
N PHE A 51 -2.87 9.51 1.14
CA PHE A 51 -1.82 9.79 0.19
C PHE A 51 -2.04 11.16 -0.46
N GLU A 52 -0.94 11.83 -0.78
CA GLU A 52 -0.95 13.18 -1.36
C GLU A 52 -1.20 13.15 -2.88
N ALA A 53 -0.91 12.02 -3.53
CA ALA A 53 -1.13 11.78 -4.95
C ALA A 53 -1.60 10.34 -5.19
N ASP A 54 -2.12 10.05 -6.36
CA ASP A 54 -2.71 8.75 -6.74
C ASP A 54 -1.77 7.86 -7.58
N ASN A 55 -0.52 8.29 -7.78
CA ASN A 55 0.50 7.64 -8.61
C ASN A 55 1.27 6.53 -7.86
N TRP A 56 0.60 5.73 -7.07
CA TRP A 56 1.18 4.63 -6.30
C TRP A 56 0.29 3.39 -6.31
N ASP A 57 0.90 2.23 -6.04
CA ASP A 57 0.21 0.95 -5.96
C ASP A 57 0.75 0.11 -4.80
N ILE A 58 0.03 -0.97 -4.43
CA ILE A 58 0.51 -1.95 -3.47
C ILE A 58 1.51 -2.84 -4.19
N LEU A 59 2.76 -2.81 -3.74
CA LEU A 59 3.84 -3.62 -4.31
C LEU A 59 3.95 -5.00 -3.64
N GLY A 60 3.63 -5.07 -2.35
CA GLY A 60 3.70 -6.33 -1.62
C GLY A 60 3.53 -6.18 -0.11
N VAL A 61 3.52 -7.33 0.57
CA VAL A 61 3.52 -7.42 2.03
C VAL A 61 4.69 -8.32 2.43
N GLU A 62 5.52 -7.85 3.36
CA GLU A 62 6.78 -8.48 3.75
C GLU A 62 6.83 -8.81 5.24
N SER A 63 7.84 -9.57 5.64
CA SER A 63 8.08 -9.99 7.03
C SER A 63 6.89 -10.72 7.66
N LEU A 64 6.16 -11.46 6.86
CA LEU A 64 5.08 -12.31 7.35
C LEU A 64 5.64 -13.49 8.17
N ARG A 65 4.91 -13.86 9.21
CA ARG A 65 5.21 -15.10 9.94
C ARG A 65 5.03 -16.32 9.05
N GLU A 66 5.78 -17.35 9.34
CA GLU A 66 5.63 -18.65 8.65
C GLU A 66 4.18 -19.13 8.69
N GLY A 67 3.70 -19.63 7.57
CA GLY A 67 2.34 -20.14 7.40
C GLY A 67 1.25 -19.07 7.17
N VAL A 68 1.60 -17.78 7.13
CA VAL A 68 0.64 -16.74 6.70
C VAL A 68 0.61 -16.69 5.18
N ALA A 69 -0.56 -16.98 4.61
CA ALA A 69 -0.80 -16.88 3.18
C ALA A 69 -1.16 -15.45 2.78
N VAL A 70 -0.61 -15.00 1.64
CA VAL A 70 -1.00 -13.75 1.00
C VAL A 70 -1.81 -14.06 -0.24
N SER A 71 -2.95 -13.41 -0.37
CA SER A 71 -3.78 -13.45 -1.58
C SER A 71 -4.35 -12.07 -1.85
N ALA A 72 -4.64 -11.78 -3.12
CA ALA A 72 -5.23 -10.51 -3.51
C ALA A 72 -6.47 -10.74 -4.40
N THR A 73 -7.44 -9.84 -4.26
CA THR A 73 -8.68 -9.86 -5.04
C THR A 73 -9.09 -8.46 -5.45
N ASP A 74 -10.11 -8.35 -6.31
CA ASP A 74 -10.85 -7.11 -6.49
C ASP A 74 -11.58 -6.71 -5.19
N LEU A 75 -12.15 -5.49 -5.16
CA LEU A 75 -12.88 -4.98 -3.99
C LEU A 75 -14.13 -5.78 -3.64
N GLU A 76 -14.65 -6.56 -4.58
CA GLU A 76 -15.82 -7.40 -4.38
C GLU A 76 -15.45 -8.81 -3.91
N GLY A 77 -14.16 -9.13 -3.86
CA GLY A 77 -13.66 -10.44 -3.45
C GLY A 77 -13.90 -11.55 -4.47
N LYS A 78 -14.23 -11.20 -5.72
CA LYS A 78 -14.65 -12.17 -6.75
C LYS A 78 -13.53 -12.64 -7.65
N ASN A 79 -12.66 -11.72 -8.05
CA ASN A 79 -11.58 -12.00 -8.98
C ASN A 79 -10.23 -11.95 -8.28
N SER A 80 -9.45 -13.01 -8.44
CA SER A 80 -8.07 -13.03 -7.93
C SER A 80 -7.20 -12.04 -8.67
N LYS A 81 -6.30 -11.39 -7.94
CA LYS A 81 -5.31 -10.44 -8.43
C LYS A 81 -3.91 -10.87 -8.04
N TYR A 82 -2.92 -10.28 -8.68
CA TYR A 82 -1.51 -10.51 -8.38
C TYR A 82 -0.88 -9.26 -7.76
N LEU A 83 0.17 -9.48 -6.98
CA LEU A 83 1.03 -8.41 -6.50
C LEU A 83 2.34 -8.40 -7.31
N PRO A 84 2.88 -7.22 -7.63
CA PRO A 84 2.32 -5.89 -7.37
C PRO A 84 1.03 -5.62 -8.14
N PHE A 85 0.18 -4.72 -7.63
CA PHE A 85 -0.96 -4.23 -8.38
C PHE A 85 -0.52 -3.46 -9.62
N GLU A 86 -1.33 -3.51 -10.68
CA GLU A 86 -1.12 -2.67 -11.86
C GLU A 86 -1.43 -1.21 -11.56
N GLU A 87 -0.89 -0.29 -12.37
CA GLU A 87 -1.03 1.15 -12.18
C GLU A 87 -2.50 1.57 -12.07
N GLY A 88 -2.84 2.20 -10.94
CA GLY A 88 -4.20 2.65 -10.64
C GLY A 88 -5.18 1.54 -10.22
N GLU A 89 -4.71 0.31 -10.07
CA GLU A 89 -5.56 -0.81 -9.70
C GLU A 89 -6.05 -0.72 -8.26
N THR A 90 -7.32 -1.05 -8.03
CA THR A 90 -7.93 -1.16 -6.69
C THR A 90 -8.11 -2.63 -6.31
N GLY A 91 -8.13 -2.92 -5.02
CA GLY A 91 -8.33 -4.29 -4.56
C GLY A 91 -7.99 -4.48 -3.09
N ILE A 92 -8.06 -5.73 -2.67
CA ILE A 92 -7.85 -6.17 -1.30
C ILE A 92 -6.70 -7.19 -1.28
N VAL A 93 -5.75 -6.98 -0.38
CA VAL A 93 -4.70 -7.95 -0.06
C VAL A 93 -5.03 -8.57 1.29
N TYR A 94 -5.19 -9.88 1.33
CA TYR A 94 -5.43 -10.67 2.53
C TYR A 94 -4.12 -11.31 3.00
N CYS A 95 -3.86 -11.21 4.30
CA CYS A 95 -2.80 -11.92 5.00
C CYS A 95 -3.47 -12.79 6.08
N LYS A 96 -3.57 -14.09 5.83
CA LYS A 96 -4.42 -14.96 6.63
C LYS A 96 -3.82 -16.34 6.89
N ASN A 97 -4.06 -16.84 8.11
CA ASN A 97 -3.94 -18.25 8.48
C ASN A 97 -4.95 -18.58 9.58
N ALA A 98 -4.77 -19.71 10.28
CA ALA A 98 -5.65 -20.12 11.38
C ALA A 98 -5.61 -19.18 12.61
N PHE A 99 -4.58 -18.33 12.74
CA PHE A 99 -4.33 -17.49 13.92
C PHE A 99 -4.37 -15.98 13.61
N LEU A 100 -4.36 -15.62 12.33
CA LEU A 100 -4.30 -14.24 11.88
C LEU A 100 -5.30 -13.99 10.76
N ASP A 101 -6.02 -12.87 10.88
CA ASP A 101 -6.83 -12.30 9.81
C ASP A 101 -6.53 -10.80 9.72
N PHE A 102 -5.85 -10.40 8.68
CA PHE A 102 -5.46 -9.02 8.42
C PHE A 102 -5.59 -8.73 6.94
N ARG A 103 -6.07 -7.54 6.58
CA ARG A 103 -6.19 -7.15 5.19
C ARG A 103 -5.85 -5.69 4.96
N VAL A 104 -5.43 -5.41 3.73
CA VAL A 104 -5.08 -4.08 3.24
C VAL A 104 -5.95 -3.81 2.01
N GLU A 105 -6.70 -2.70 2.03
CA GLU A 105 -7.62 -2.35 0.96
C GLU A 105 -7.21 -1.03 0.29
N LYS A 106 -6.92 -1.07 -1.00
CA LYS A 106 -6.81 0.11 -1.85
C LYS A 106 -8.15 0.34 -2.53
N ARG A 107 -8.97 1.24 -1.97
CA ARG A 107 -10.30 1.56 -2.48
C ARG A 107 -10.28 2.63 -3.56
N ASN A 108 -9.26 3.48 -3.54
CA ASN A 108 -9.03 4.57 -4.50
C ASN A 108 -7.55 4.96 -4.53
N GLY A 109 -7.19 6.00 -5.28
CA GLY A 109 -5.81 6.48 -5.39
C GLY A 109 -5.29 7.26 -4.18
N SER A 110 -6.15 7.71 -3.27
CA SER A 110 -5.77 8.61 -2.16
C SER A 110 -5.77 7.95 -0.79
N GLU A 111 -6.23 6.69 -0.65
CA GLU A 111 -6.41 6.05 0.64
C GLU A 111 -6.03 4.57 0.62
N LEU A 112 -5.35 4.15 1.68
CA LEU A 112 -5.05 2.76 1.97
C LEU A 112 -5.60 2.40 3.35
N HIS A 113 -6.50 1.44 3.40
CA HIS A 113 -7.17 0.99 4.61
C HIS A 113 -6.50 -0.28 5.13
N PHE A 114 -6.12 -0.25 6.39
CA PHE A 114 -5.58 -1.39 7.13
C PHE A 114 -6.66 -1.90 8.07
N ILE A 115 -7.04 -3.16 7.91
CA ILE A 115 -8.18 -3.72 8.64
C ILE A 115 -7.74 -5.00 9.33
N SER A 116 -7.93 -5.04 10.65
CA SER A 116 -7.68 -6.23 11.46
C SER A 116 -8.96 -7.02 11.66
N GLY A 117 -8.87 -8.33 11.47
CA GLY A 117 -9.82 -9.30 12.00
C GLY A 117 -9.35 -9.81 13.36
N GLU A 118 -8.67 -10.95 13.38
CA GLU A 118 -8.17 -11.57 14.60
C GLU A 118 -6.65 -11.73 14.58
N ASN A 119 -6.02 -11.55 15.73
CA ASN A 119 -4.64 -11.95 15.99
C ASN A 119 -4.62 -12.84 17.25
N LEU A 120 -4.64 -14.15 17.04
CA LEU A 120 -4.64 -15.14 18.09
C LEU A 120 -3.23 -15.54 18.55
N TYR A 121 -2.20 -14.89 18.04
CA TYR A 121 -0.85 -15.04 18.55
C TYR A 121 -0.71 -14.39 19.93
N ASP A 122 0.29 -14.86 20.71
CA ASP A 122 0.58 -14.30 22.05
C ASP A 122 1.36 -12.99 22.00
N GLN A 123 1.93 -12.66 20.84
CA GLN A 123 2.75 -11.49 20.60
C GLN A 123 2.14 -10.63 19.49
N PRO A 124 2.40 -9.32 19.48
CA PRO A 124 2.02 -8.48 18.37
C PRO A 124 2.54 -9.06 17.04
N PHE A 125 1.69 -9.03 16.05
CA PHE A 125 2.09 -9.32 14.68
C PHE A 125 2.62 -8.03 14.05
N GLU A 126 3.81 -8.10 13.47
CA GLU A 126 4.41 -6.99 12.74
C GLU A 126 4.65 -7.39 11.29
N THR A 127 4.36 -6.48 10.38
CA THR A 127 4.57 -6.65 8.96
C THR A 127 4.87 -5.31 8.29
N PHE A 128 5.32 -5.35 7.06
CA PHE A 128 5.61 -4.18 6.25
C PHE A 128 4.81 -4.26 4.95
N VAL A 129 4.07 -3.20 4.66
CA VAL A 129 3.36 -3.05 3.40
C VAL A 129 4.14 -2.09 2.51
N ARG A 130 4.59 -2.60 1.37
CA ARG A 130 5.30 -1.81 0.38
C ARG A 130 4.32 -1.18 -0.57
N VAL A 131 4.44 0.12 -0.74
CA VAL A 131 3.66 0.91 -1.68
C VAL A 131 4.59 1.75 -2.54
N GLY A 132 4.23 2.01 -3.78
CA GLY A 132 5.10 2.79 -4.63
C GLY A 132 4.72 2.73 -6.10
N ASN A 133 5.59 3.31 -6.89
CA ASN A 133 5.53 3.32 -8.35
C ASN A 133 6.91 2.92 -8.91
N ARG A 134 7.11 3.05 -10.21
CA ARG A 134 8.39 2.73 -10.87
C ARG A 134 9.59 3.62 -10.47
N TYR A 135 9.37 4.69 -9.70
CA TYR A 135 10.41 5.67 -9.36
C TYR A 135 10.72 5.73 -7.88
N GLU A 136 9.72 5.53 -7.05
CA GLU A 136 9.82 5.65 -5.60
C GLU A 136 9.03 4.53 -4.92
N GLU A 137 9.59 4.02 -3.82
CA GLU A 137 8.96 3.04 -2.95
C GLU A 137 8.96 3.56 -1.52
N LYS A 138 7.88 3.30 -0.80
CA LYS A 138 7.72 3.58 0.63
C LYS A 138 7.29 2.32 1.36
N VAL A 139 7.66 2.26 2.64
CA VAL A 139 7.35 1.14 3.52
C VAL A 139 6.44 1.63 4.64
N ILE A 140 5.29 0.99 4.79
CA ILE A 140 4.36 1.25 5.87
C ILE A 140 4.52 0.14 6.89
N ARG A 141 5.01 0.48 8.09
CA ARG A 141 5.11 -0.49 9.18
C ARG A 141 3.74 -0.68 9.81
N VAL A 142 3.32 -1.93 9.93
CA VAL A 142 2.03 -2.30 10.54
C VAL A 142 2.31 -3.17 11.76
N SER A 143 1.73 -2.79 12.89
CA SER A 143 1.70 -3.58 14.12
C SER A 143 0.26 -3.91 14.46
N PHE A 144 -0.03 -5.17 14.72
CA PHE A 144 -1.35 -5.64 15.10
C PHE A 144 -1.28 -6.37 16.45
N SER A 145 -1.86 -5.78 17.48
CA SER A 145 -1.89 -6.31 18.83
C SER A 145 -2.69 -7.62 18.92
N PRO A 146 -2.33 -8.54 19.84
CA PRO A 146 -3.13 -9.73 20.08
C PRO A 146 -4.58 -9.41 20.41
N THR A 147 -5.49 -10.18 19.83
CA THR A 147 -6.90 -10.17 20.23
C THR A 147 -7.04 -10.86 21.60
N ARG A 148 -7.84 -10.30 22.48
CA ARG A 148 -8.07 -10.91 23.80
C ARG A 148 -8.62 -12.30 23.65
N LYS A 149 -7.98 -13.26 24.30
CA LYS A 149 -8.47 -14.63 24.40
C LYS A 149 -9.55 -14.70 25.47
N TYR A 150 -10.61 -15.42 25.19
CA TYR A 150 -11.59 -15.74 26.23
C TYR A 150 -10.92 -16.60 27.29
N GLN A 151 -11.04 -16.19 28.56
CA GLN A 151 -10.68 -17.02 29.70
C GLN A 151 -11.89 -17.80 30.13
N ILE A 152 -11.75 -19.10 30.34
CA ILE A 152 -12.85 -19.93 30.90
C ILE A 152 -12.84 -19.68 32.41
N ASP A 153 -13.80 -18.89 32.89
CA ASP A 153 -13.92 -18.59 34.33
C ASP A 153 -14.49 -19.76 35.12
N SER A 154 -15.38 -20.57 34.52
CA SER A 154 -15.98 -21.72 35.19
C SER A 154 -16.46 -22.76 34.17
N VAL A 155 -16.43 -24.02 34.57
CA VAL A 155 -17.03 -25.16 33.86
C VAL A 155 -18.09 -25.77 34.72
N SER A 156 -19.34 -25.79 34.27
CA SER A 156 -20.46 -26.43 34.93
C SER A 156 -20.78 -27.77 34.26
N TYR A 157 -20.89 -28.82 35.03
CA TYR A 157 -21.31 -30.13 34.53
C TYR A 157 -22.78 -30.39 34.94
N CYS A 158 -23.59 -30.78 33.95
CA CYS A 158 -24.93 -31.25 34.18
C CYS A 158 -24.92 -32.78 34.05
N LEU A 159 -25.17 -33.49 35.13
CA LEU A 159 -25.39 -34.92 35.07
C LEU A 159 -26.85 -35.17 34.70
N LEU A 160 -27.05 -35.76 33.52
CA LEU A 160 -28.36 -36.26 33.08
C LEU A 160 -28.50 -37.68 33.65
N TYR A 161 -29.46 -37.86 34.51
CA TYR A 161 -29.86 -39.17 35.03
C TYR A 161 -30.96 -39.78 34.17
#